data_47e00850fa0d6751a6b83476f985b49d
#
_entry.id   47e00850fa0d6751a6b83476f985b49d
#
_cell.length_a   1.000
_cell.length_b   1.000
_cell.length_c   1.000
_cell.angle_alpha   90.00
_cell.angle_beta   90.00
_cell.angle_gamma   90.00
#
_symmetry.space_group_name_H-M   'P 1'
#
loop_
_entity.id
_entity.type
_entity.pdbx_description
1 polymer ?
#
loop_
_entity_poly.entity_id
_entity_poly.type
_entity_poly.pdbx_seq_one_letter_code
_entity_poly.pdbx_strand_id
1 'polypeptide(L)'
;MAKIAITAGPTGKQVAVIGGGWAGCAAAVELAAAGCSVTLFEAARTLGGRARGVEVRGRMLDNGQHILLGAYTDTQRLLRLVGVDPKAALLNLPLQMRYPDGSGGMDFVAPRLPAPFHLAVALLRAKGLGLADKIALARFSSTARWMGWQLNIDCSVAELLARFDQTARLVQLMWRPLCLAALNTPPEVASAKVFLAVLRDSLGAGCAASDMLLPRRDLHTLFPAAAASFIAQRAGAVRCGAKVTNLMRDGASWRVDATGHAVGGASSARFDAVVLAVAPPAACTLLTGLPLGDTVARLAAFAYEPITTCYLQYAPTVRLGLPFYALQDDPARGHWGQFVFDRGQLDGAHAGLCAVVVSASNAAAALDQAALAQAIGAQLAALFCRPELATPVWSQVITEKRATFACTPGLQRVSVATGLPGLVLAGDHTDSDYPATLETAVRSGAAAAQAILTPASA
;
A
#
# COMPACT_ATOMS: atom_id res chain seq x y z
N MET A 1 20.26 11.52 12.67
CA MET A 1 18.93 11.00 13.02
C MET A 1 18.51 11.62 14.36
N ALA A 2 17.71 12.69 14.31
CA ALA A 2 17.21 13.35 15.52
C ALA A 2 16.07 12.50 16.11
N LYS A 3 16.23 12.03 17.33
CA LYS A 3 15.14 11.52 18.16
C LYS A 3 14.23 12.71 18.47
N ILE A 4 13.09 12.82 17.80
CA ILE A 4 12.04 13.73 18.23
C ILE A 4 11.37 13.08 19.45
N ALA A 5 11.83 13.47 20.63
CA ALA A 5 11.12 13.20 21.87
C ALA A 5 9.90 14.14 21.90
N ILE A 6 8.71 13.61 21.67
CA ILE A 6 7.46 14.33 21.89
C ILE A 6 7.25 14.39 23.41
N THR A 7 7.73 15.44 24.04
CA THR A 7 7.34 15.85 25.39
C THR A 7 6.39 17.04 25.29
N ALA A 8 5.20 16.83 24.69
CA ALA A 8 4.10 17.76 24.89
C ALA A 8 3.22 17.19 26.00
N GLY A 9 3.02 17.94 27.07
CA GLY A 9 1.99 17.66 28.06
C GLY A 9 0.59 17.63 27.39
N PRO A 10 -0.45 17.10 28.05
CA PRO A 10 -1.75 16.88 27.43
C PRO A 10 -2.27 18.18 26.82
N THR A 11 -2.42 18.20 25.51
CA THR A 11 -2.85 19.40 24.78
C THR A 11 -4.32 19.72 25.02
N GLY A 12 -5.10 18.78 25.56
CA GLY A 12 -6.54 18.90 25.79
C GLY A 12 -7.40 19.11 24.53
N LYS A 13 -6.76 19.21 23.33
CA LYS A 13 -7.46 19.46 22.06
C LYS A 13 -8.40 18.30 21.73
N GLN A 14 -9.62 18.65 21.31
CA GLN A 14 -10.59 17.72 20.73
C GLN A 14 -10.37 17.65 19.22
N VAL A 15 -10.03 16.48 18.71
CA VAL A 15 -9.68 16.30 17.29
C VAL A 15 -10.59 15.26 16.65
N ALA A 16 -11.27 15.64 15.56
CA ALA A 16 -11.96 14.70 14.70
C ALA A 16 -11.01 14.13 13.66
N VAL A 17 -10.97 12.81 13.51
CA VAL A 17 -10.33 12.13 12.39
C VAL A 17 -11.42 11.49 11.55
N ILE A 18 -11.53 11.92 10.28
CA ILE A 18 -12.59 11.49 9.36
C ILE A 18 -12.00 10.53 8.34
N GLY A 19 -12.38 9.24 8.43
CA GLY A 19 -11.86 8.14 7.64
C GLY A 19 -10.93 7.23 8.44
N GLY A 20 -11.33 5.97 8.59
CA GLY A 20 -10.64 4.93 9.37
C GLY A 20 -9.73 4.04 8.53
N GLY A 21 -9.18 4.54 7.41
CA GLY A 21 -8.09 3.89 6.68
C GLY A 21 -6.76 3.96 7.44
N TRP A 22 -5.70 3.39 6.88
CA TRP A 22 -4.37 3.36 7.53
C TRP A 22 -3.85 4.78 7.85
N ALA A 23 -4.09 5.76 6.99
CA ALA A 23 -3.71 7.17 7.25
C ALA A 23 -4.46 7.76 8.44
N GLY A 24 -5.79 7.58 8.50
CA GLY A 24 -6.59 8.08 9.62
C GLY A 24 -6.29 7.36 10.93
N CYS A 25 -6.10 6.03 10.90
CA CYS A 25 -5.64 5.27 12.07
C CYS A 25 -4.28 5.76 12.56
N ALA A 26 -3.33 6.04 11.65
CA ALA A 26 -2.01 6.57 11.99
C ALA A 26 -2.12 7.95 12.65
N ALA A 27 -2.88 8.87 12.05
CA ALA A 27 -3.11 10.21 12.63
C ALA A 27 -3.77 10.12 14.01
N ALA A 28 -4.79 9.28 14.16
CA ALA A 28 -5.51 9.10 15.41
C ALA A 28 -4.61 8.53 16.54
N VAL A 29 -3.74 7.56 16.21
CA VAL A 29 -2.77 6.99 17.14
C VAL A 29 -1.75 8.03 17.60
N GLU A 30 -1.18 8.83 16.67
CA GLU A 30 -0.20 9.87 17.00
C GLU A 30 -0.83 10.98 17.87
N LEU A 31 -2.04 11.43 17.52
CA LEU A 31 -2.76 12.44 18.30
C LEU A 31 -3.14 11.93 19.70
N ALA A 32 -3.63 10.69 19.81
CA ALA A 32 -3.95 10.08 21.10
C ALA A 32 -2.68 9.88 21.96
N ALA A 33 -1.56 9.51 21.35
CA ALA A 33 -0.27 9.38 22.03
C ALA A 33 0.21 10.74 22.57
N ALA A 34 -0.11 11.84 21.87
CA ALA A 34 0.20 13.21 22.30
C ALA A 34 -0.81 13.81 23.31
N GLY A 35 -1.82 13.03 23.76
CA GLY A 35 -2.79 13.46 24.77
C GLY A 35 -3.97 14.27 24.22
N CYS A 36 -4.24 14.23 22.91
CA CYS A 36 -5.47 14.78 22.34
C CYS A 36 -6.67 13.85 22.62
N SER A 37 -7.85 14.45 22.78
CA SER A 37 -9.13 13.72 22.78
C SER A 37 -9.55 13.45 21.34
N VAL A 38 -9.39 12.21 20.87
CA VAL A 38 -9.61 11.84 19.47
C VAL A 38 -10.95 11.17 19.27
N THR A 39 -11.72 11.62 18.27
CA THR A 39 -12.86 10.88 17.75
C THR A 39 -12.60 10.50 16.29
N LEU A 40 -12.47 9.18 16.05
CA LEU A 40 -12.28 8.62 14.71
C LEU A 40 -13.63 8.20 14.14
N PHE A 41 -14.01 8.79 13.00
CA PHE A 41 -15.24 8.46 12.26
C PHE A 41 -14.90 7.60 11.03
N GLU A 42 -15.59 6.47 10.89
CA GLU A 42 -15.50 5.61 9.71
C GLU A 42 -16.90 5.25 9.21
N ALA A 43 -17.14 5.45 7.92
CA ALA A 43 -18.42 5.16 7.29
C ALA A 43 -18.70 3.65 7.17
N ALA A 44 -17.65 2.84 7.00
CA ALA A 44 -17.77 1.39 6.95
C ALA A 44 -17.95 0.79 8.36
N ARG A 45 -18.35 -0.48 8.40
CA ARG A 45 -18.50 -1.23 9.67
C ARG A 45 -17.16 -1.59 10.31
N THR A 46 -16.08 -1.58 9.54
CA THR A 46 -14.73 -1.95 9.96
C THR A 46 -13.71 -0.94 9.51
N LEU A 47 -12.64 -0.77 10.31
CA LEU A 47 -11.49 0.05 9.95
C LEU A 47 -10.60 -0.64 8.89
N GLY A 48 -9.69 0.13 8.31
CA GLY A 48 -8.66 -0.32 7.38
C GLY A 48 -8.79 0.27 5.97
N GLY A 49 -9.96 0.79 5.61
CA GLY A 49 -10.18 1.42 4.31
C GLY A 49 -9.97 0.42 3.15
N ARG A 50 -9.06 0.73 2.23
CA ARG A 50 -8.68 -0.13 1.09
C ARG A 50 -7.83 -1.35 1.49
N ALA A 51 -7.15 -1.30 2.63
CA ALA A 51 -6.34 -2.39 3.17
C ALA A 51 -6.98 -2.94 4.44
N ARG A 52 -7.98 -3.81 4.26
CA ARG A 52 -8.81 -4.36 5.33
C ARG A 52 -9.07 -5.85 5.14
N GLY A 53 -9.41 -6.53 6.21
CA GLY A 53 -9.97 -7.86 6.16
C GLY A 53 -11.41 -7.86 5.60
N VAL A 54 -11.75 -8.89 4.89
CA VAL A 54 -13.11 -9.20 4.40
C VAL A 54 -13.45 -10.63 4.74
N GLU A 55 -14.67 -10.86 5.22
CA GLU A 55 -15.12 -12.22 5.51
C GLU A 55 -15.64 -12.90 4.24
N VAL A 56 -15.06 -14.06 3.92
CA VAL A 56 -15.45 -14.89 2.78
C VAL A 56 -15.60 -16.33 3.28
N ARG A 57 -16.80 -16.88 3.16
CA ARG A 57 -17.12 -18.28 3.56
C ARG A 57 -16.67 -18.62 5.00
N GLY A 58 -16.87 -17.68 5.94
CA GLY A 58 -16.49 -17.85 7.34
C GLY A 58 -14.98 -17.75 7.61
N ARG A 59 -14.19 -17.28 6.63
CA ARG A 59 -12.75 -17.02 6.76
C ARG A 59 -12.46 -15.54 6.57
N MET A 60 -11.53 -15.02 7.35
CA MET A 60 -11.03 -13.66 7.16
C MET A 60 -9.93 -13.66 6.10
N LEU A 61 -10.20 -12.98 4.97
CA LEU A 61 -9.25 -12.74 3.88
C LEU A 61 -8.95 -11.25 3.80
N ASP A 62 -7.91 -10.88 3.05
CA ASP A 62 -7.64 -9.47 2.77
C ASP A 62 -8.42 -8.99 1.54
N ASN A 63 -8.82 -7.73 1.54
CA ASN A 63 -9.38 -7.06 0.35
C ASN A 63 -8.40 -7.09 -0.83
N GLY A 64 -7.10 -7.10 -0.55
CA GLY A 64 -6.01 -7.25 -1.49
C GLY A 64 -4.75 -7.72 -0.78
N GLN A 65 -3.95 -8.57 -1.43
CA GLN A 65 -2.70 -9.06 -0.86
C GLN A 65 -1.65 -7.95 -0.88
N HIS A 66 -0.96 -7.75 0.24
CA HIS A 66 0.07 -6.72 0.39
C HIS A 66 1.42 -7.33 0.77
N ILE A 67 2.48 -6.72 0.25
CA ILE A 67 3.85 -6.88 0.73
C ILE A 67 4.28 -5.53 1.29
N LEU A 68 4.83 -5.53 2.50
CA LEU A 68 5.51 -4.38 3.05
C LEU A 68 7.00 -4.52 2.79
N LEU A 69 7.72 -3.42 2.82
CA LEU A 69 9.18 -3.43 2.69
C LEU A 69 9.84 -3.10 4.04
N GLY A 70 11.07 -3.56 4.22
CA GLY A 70 11.89 -3.16 5.35
C GLY A 70 12.06 -1.64 5.47
N ALA A 71 12.00 -0.93 4.33
CA ALA A 71 11.97 0.54 4.24
C ALA A 71 10.73 1.20 4.85
N TYR A 72 9.66 0.44 5.15
CA TYR A 72 8.42 0.97 5.76
C TYR A 72 8.62 1.22 7.26
N THR A 73 9.46 2.18 7.57
CA THR A 73 9.93 2.45 8.95
C THR A 73 8.85 3.03 9.84
N ASP A 74 8.01 3.91 9.31
CA ASP A 74 6.91 4.52 10.06
C ASP A 74 5.80 3.53 10.34
N THR A 75 5.46 2.69 9.37
CA THR A 75 4.51 1.58 9.57
C THR A 75 5.00 0.65 10.67
N GLN A 76 6.26 0.19 10.63
CA GLN A 76 6.82 -0.67 11.65
C GLN A 76 6.90 0.01 13.03
N ARG A 77 7.18 1.31 13.08
CA ARG A 77 7.17 2.11 14.32
C ARG A 77 5.78 2.15 14.93
N LEU A 78 4.75 2.44 14.12
CA LEU A 78 3.36 2.50 14.60
C LEU A 78 2.84 1.13 15.03
N LEU A 79 3.20 0.04 14.34
CA LEU A 79 2.86 -1.31 14.80
C LEU A 79 3.37 -1.54 16.23
N ARG A 80 4.63 -1.21 16.51
CA ARG A 80 5.20 -1.33 17.87
C ARG A 80 4.47 -0.42 18.88
N LEU A 81 4.14 0.80 18.46
CA LEU A 81 3.46 1.78 19.33
C LEU A 81 2.08 1.27 19.78
N VAL A 82 1.34 0.60 18.88
CA VAL A 82 0.03 0.03 19.20
C VAL A 82 0.12 -1.39 19.81
N GLY A 83 1.33 -1.87 20.14
CA GLY A 83 1.53 -3.15 20.81
C GLY A 83 1.58 -4.38 19.89
N VAL A 84 1.74 -4.18 18.57
CA VAL A 84 1.96 -5.27 17.62
C VAL A 84 3.46 -5.47 17.40
N ASP A 85 3.98 -6.67 17.67
CA ASP A 85 5.35 -7.04 17.36
C ASP A 85 5.49 -7.33 15.85
N PRO A 86 6.22 -6.51 15.08
CA PRO A 86 6.39 -6.74 13.64
C PRO A 86 7.09 -8.07 13.32
N LYS A 87 7.97 -8.57 14.21
CA LYS A 87 8.68 -9.84 13.98
C LYS A 87 7.75 -11.04 14.06
N ALA A 88 6.76 -11.00 14.93
CA ALA A 88 5.75 -12.05 15.03
C ALA A 88 4.67 -11.92 13.94
N ALA A 89 4.28 -10.68 13.60
CA ALA A 89 3.19 -10.40 12.69
C ALA A 89 3.56 -10.49 11.20
N LEU A 90 4.85 -10.41 10.86
CA LEU A 90 5.36 -10.36 9.48
C LEU A 90 6.41 -11.45 9.24
N LEU A 91 6.29 -12.17 8.14
CA LEU A 91 7.37 -13.03 7.64
C LEU A 91 8.39 -12.15 6.91
N ASN A 92 9.63 -12.14 7.41
CA ASN A 92 10.73 -11.41 6.78
C ASN A 92 11.45 -12.31 5.79
N LEU A 93 11.41 -11.95 4.52
CA LEU A 93 12.16 -12.58 3.44
C LEU A 93 13.19 -11.57 2.88
N PRO A 94 14.37 -12.06 2.43
CA PRO A 94 15.27 -11.19 1.68
C PRO A 94 14.61 -10.71 0.40
N LEU A 95 15.10 -9.61 -0.17
CA LEU A 95 14.70 -9.19 -1.51
C LEU A 95 14.86 -10.37 -2.48
N GLN A 96 13.78 -10.71 -3.14
CA GLN A 96 13.77 -11.81 -4.10
C GLN A 96 12.75 -11.58 -5.21
N MET A 97 13.09 -12.06 -6.40
CA MET A 97 12.19 -12.18 -7.54
C MET A 97 12.38 -13.60 -8.08
N ARG A 98 11.52 -14.50 -7.66
CA ARG A 98 11.61 -15.94 -7.96
C ARG A 98 10.38 -16.37 -8.73
N TYR A 99 10.63 -17.01 -9.85
CA TYR A 99 9.61 -17.59 -10.70
C TYR A 99 9.58 -19.12 -10.49
N PRO A 100 8.45 -19.79 -10.80
CA PRO A 100 8.41 -21.24 -10.75
C PRO A 100 9.48 -21.89 -11.63
N ASP A 101 10.05 -22.98 -11.17
CA ASP A 101 11.07 -23.73 -11.92
C ASP A 101 10.49 -24.21 -13.27
N GLY A 102 11.27 -24.08 -14.34
CA GLY A 102 10.81 -24.47 -15.69
C GLY A 102 9.90 -23.48 -16.40
N SER A 103 9.44 -22.41 -15.74
CA SER A 103 8.57 -21.38 -16.35
C SER A 103 9.31 -20.45 -17.33
N GLY A 104 10.62 -20.57 -17.47
CA GLY A 104 11.45 -19.65 -18.27
C GLY A 104 11.72 -18.31 -17.57
N GLY A 105 11.32 -18.15 -16.31
CA GLY A 105 11.55 -16.96 -15.50
C GLY A 105 12.99 -16.84 -14.97
N MET A 106 13.17 -16.05 -13.92
CA MET A 106 14.47 -15.87 -13.25
C MET A 106 14.38 -16.28 -11.78
N ASP A 107 15.55 -16.58 -11.19
CA ASP A 107 15.73 -16.77 -9.75
C ASP A 107 16.77 -15.74 -9.26
N PHE A 108 16.25 -14.64 -8.67
CA PHE A 108 17.06 -13.55 -8.12
C PHE A 108 16.78 -13.46 -6.63
N VAL A 109 17.79 -13.70 -5.78
CA VAL A 109 17.69 -13.64 -4.32
C VAL A 109 18.89 -12.87 -3.77
N ALA A 110 18.63 -11.83 -3.01
CA ALA A 110 19.67 -11.05 -2.35
C ALA A 110 20.14 -11.76 -1.07
N PRO A 111 21.42 -12.13 -0.96
CA PRO A 111 21.96 -12.68 0.28
C PRO A 111 22.04 -11.59 1.36
N ARG A 112 22.08 -11.98 2.63
CA ARG A 112 22.20 -11.03 3.77
C ARG A 112 23.64 -10.52 3.90
N LEU A 113 24.05 -9.67 2.95
CA LEU A 113 25.33 -8.99 2.91
C LEU A 113 25.15 -7.48 3.05
N PRO A 114 26.13 -6.71 3.53
CA PRO A 114 26.07 -5.26 3.52
C PRO A 114 25.85 -4.69 2.11
N ALA A 115 25.14 -3.56 2.02
CA ALA A 115 25.02 -2.84 0.76
C ALA A 115 26.40 -2.31 0.30
N PRO A 116 26.74 -2.32 -0.99
CA PRO A 116 25.94 -2.76 -2.13
C PRO A 116 26.14 -4.26 -2.49
N PHE A 117 26.95 -4.99 -1.71
CA PHE A 117 27.37 -6.37 -2.04
C PHE A 117 26.21 -7.35 -2.16
N HIS A 118 25.13 -7.17 -1.36
CA HIS A 118 23.95 -8.03 -1.44
C HIS A 118 23.33 -8.04 -2.85
N LEU A 119 23.21 -6.89 -3.51
CA LEU A 119 22.69 -6.81 -4.88
C LEU A 119 23.69 -7.32 -5.92
N ALA A 120 24.98 -7.01 -5.74
CA ALA A 120 26.03 -7.48 -6.64
C ALA A 120 26.09 -9.01 -6.66
N VAL A 121 26.07 -9.64 -5.48
CA VAL A 121 26.08 -11.11 -5.37
C VAL A 121 24.78 -11.73 -5.87
N ALA A 122 23.62 -11.08 -5.60
CA ALA A 122 22.33 -11.51 -6.14
C ALA A 122 22.38 -11.53 -7.68
N LEU A 123 22.90 -10.47 -8.29
CA LEU A 123 23.02 -10.34 -9.74
C LEU A 123 23.94 -11.41 -10.34
N LEU A 124 25.10 -11.65 -9.72
CA LEU A 124 26.05 -12.68 -10.18
C LEU A 124 25.43 -14.07 -10.13
N ARG A 125 24.70 -14.38 -9.04
CA ARG A 125 24.08 -15.69 -8.80
C ARG A 125 22.74 -15.87 -9.50
N ALA A 126 22.14 -14.78 -10.03
CA ALA A 126 20.82 -14.85 -10.68
C ALA A 126 20.83 -15.88 -11.81
N LYS A 127 19.91 -16.84 -11.74
CA LYS A 127 19.62 -17.79 -12.81
C LYS A 127 18.57 -17.20 -13.76
N GLY A 128 18.56 -17.67 -15.00
CA GLY A 128 17.58 -17.20 -16.00
C GLY A 128 17.90 -15.83 -16.61
N LEU A 129 19.00 -15.16 -16.22
CA LEU A 129 19.52 -13.93 -16.83
C LEU A 129 20.81 -14.21 -17.57
N GLY A 130 20.90 -13.76 -18.82
CA GLY A 130 22.12 -13.80 -19.63
C GLY A 130 23.15 -12.75 -19.18
N LEU A 131 24.35 -12.81 -19.75
CA LEU A 131 25.42 -11.86 -19.45
C LEU A 131 25.02 -10.42 -19.84
N ALA A 132 24.36 -10.24 -20.99
CA ALA A 132 23.87 -8.94 -21.44
C ALA A 132 22.87 -8.33 -20.43
N ASP A 133 21.95 -9.15 -19.89
CA ASP A 133 20.99 -8.71 -18.87
C ASP A 133 21.72 -8.24 -17.61
N LYS A 134 22.70 -9.02 -17.15
CA LYS A 134 23.48 -8.71 -15.95
C LYS A 134 24.27 -7.41 -16.09
N ILE A 135 24.89 -7.19 -17.25
CA ILE A 135 25.62 -5.95 -17.56
C ILE A 135 24.65 -4.76 -17.62
N ALA A 136 23.50 -4.89 -18.30
CA ALA A 136 22.51 -3.83 -18.41
C ALA A 136 21.98 -3.42 -17.02
N LEU A 137 21.67 -4.39 -16.15
CA LEU A 137 21.19 -4.13 -14.79
C LEU A 137 22.30 -3.47 -13.93
N ALA A 138 23.55 -3.91 -14.05
CA ALA A 138 24.68 -3.32 -13.32
C ALA A 138 24.92 -1.87 -13.75
N ARG A 139 24.89 -1.58 -15.06
CA ARG A 139 24.98 -0.22 -15.61
C ARG A 139 23.87 0.67 -15.08
N PHE A 140 22.62 0.24 -15.18
CA PHE A 140 21.47 0.97 -14.64
C PHE A 140 21.67 1.31 -13.15
N SER A 141 21.97 0.30 -12.34
CA SER A 141 22.12 0.47 -10.88
C SER A 141 23.26 1.45 -10.53
N SER A 142 24.38 1.39 -11.25
CA SER A 142 25.53 2.28 -11.05
C SER A 142 25.19 3.71 -11.47
N THR A 143 24.55 3.89 -12.63
CA THR A 143 24.20 5.21 -13.14
C THR A 143 23.09 5.86 -12.30
N ALA A 144 22.06 5.11 -11.92
CA ALA A 144 21.00 5.61 -11.05
C ALA A 144 21.55 6.08 -9.69
N ARG A 145 22.51 5.35 -9.12
CA ARG A 145 23.22 5.76 -7.89
C ARG A 145 24.03 7.02 -8.11
N TRP A 146 24.78 7.11 -9.22
CA TRP A 146 25.57 8.31 -9.57
C TRP A 146 24.68 9.55 -9.76
N MET A 147 23.49 9.40 -10.35
CA MET A 147 22.46 10.45 -10.49
C MET A 147 21.73 10.77 -9.18
N GLY A 148 22.07 10.13 -8.06
CA GLY A 148 21.35 10.28 -6.80
C GLY A 148 19.89 9.78 -6.86
N TRP A 149 19.56 8.89 -7.81
CA TRP A 149 18.21 8.38 -8.05
C TRP A 149 17.20 9.50 -8.41
N GLN A 150 17.66 10.56 -9.03
CA GLN A 150 16.85 11.73 -9.37
C GLN A 150 16.84 12.00 -10.88
N LEU A 151 15.75 12.56 -11.37
CA LEU A 151 15.60 13.07 -12.73
C LEU A 151 15.24 14.55 -12.68
N ASN A 152 15.82 15.36 -13.55
CA ASN A 152 15.44 16.76 -13.70
C ASN A 152 14.01 16.89 -14.24
N ILE A 153 13.71 16.14 -15.29
CA ILE A 153 12.40 16.10 -15.95
C ILE A 153 11.84 14.69 -15.79
N ASP A 154 10.59 14.57 -15.35
CA ASP A 154 9.93 13.29 -15.24
C ASP A 154 9.57 12.73 -16.62
N CYS A 155 9.57 11.42 -16.72
CA CYS A 155 9.20 10.69 -17.94
C CYS A 155 8.53 9.36 -17.53
N SER A 156 8.12 8.55 -18.50
CA SER A 156 7.62 7.22 -18.18
C SER A 156 8.75 6.27 -17.75
N VAL A 157 8.41 5.25 -16.98
CA VAL A 157 9.36 4.17 -16.62
C VAL A 157 9.87 3.47 -17.87
N ALA A 158 9.02 3.22 -18.87
CA ALA A 158 9.43 2.62 -20.14
C ALA A 158 10.48 3.45 -20.86
N GLU A 159 10.29 4.79 -20.95
CA GLU A 159 11.29 5.70 -21.52
C GLU A 159 12.60 5.69 -20.72
N LEU A 160 12.52 5.68 -19.38
CA LEU A 160 13.71 5.57 -18.53
C LEU A 160 14.49 4.28 -18.85
N LEU A 161 13.81 3.14 -18.88
CA LEU A 161 14.43 1.85 -19.14
C LEU A 161 15.05 1.76 -20.54
N ALA A 162 14.39 2.35 -21.56
CA ALA A 162 14.92 2.44 -22.91
C ALA A 162 16.19 3.31 -22.99
N ARG A 163 16.21 4.47 -22.32
CA ARG A 163 17.39 5.36 -22.24
C ARG A 163 18.62 4.69 -21.60
N PHE A 164 18.38 3.71 -20.74
CA PHE A 164 19.45 2.95 -20.07
C PHE A 164 19.69 1.57 -20.69
N ASP A 165 19.24 1.34 -21.92
CA ASP A 165 19.45 0.09 -22.69
C ASP A 165 19.08 -1.17 -21.90
N GLN A 166 17.95 -1.13 -21.17
CA GLN A 166 17.51 -2.31 -20.44
C GLN A 166 16.97 -3.34 -21.43
N THR A 167 17.43 -4.59 -21.31
CA THR A 167 17.03 -5.65 -22.22
C THR A 167 15.55 -5.98 -22.11
N ALA A 168 14.92 -6.45 -23.17
CA ALA A 168 13.52 -6.89 -23.15
C ALA A 168 13.26 -7.95 -22.06
N ARG A 169 14.24 -8.84 -21.81
CA ARG A 169 14.15 -9.86 -20.76
C ARG A 169 14.13 -9.25 -19.37
N LEU A 170 14.98 -8.27 -19.08
CA LEU A 170 14.94 -7.54 -17.79
C LEU A 170 13.66 -6.75 -17.63
N VAL A 171 13.18 -6.12 -18.70
CA VAL A 171 11.90 -5.40 -18.66
C VAL A 171 10.78 -6.37 -18.28
N GLN A 172 10.71 -7.52 -18.92
CA GLN A 172 9.67 -8.52 -18.68
C GLN A 172 9.76 -9.16 -17.29
N LEU A 173 10.95 -9.59 -16.85
CA LEU A 173 11.09 -10.42 -15.65
C LEU A 173 11.36 -9.61 -14.37
N MET A 174 11.82 -8.37 -14.48
CA MET A 174 12.19 -7.57 -13.30
C MET A 174 11.47 -6.22 -13.28
N TRP A 175 11.66 -5.38 -14.30
CA TRP A 175 11.25 -3.99 -14.22
C TRP A 175 9.73 -3.81 -14.29
N ARG A 176 9.06 -4.49 -15.22
CA ARG A 176 7.59 -4.44 -15.34
C ARG A 176 6.90 -5.00 -14.09
N PRO A 177 7.22 -6.21 -13.59
CA PRO A 177 6.63 -6.71 -12.34
C PRO A 177 6.91 -5.80 -11.15
N LEU A 178 8.11 -5.25 -11.04
CA LEU A 178 8.48 -4.35 -9.94
C LEU A 178 7.73 -3.02 -10.03
N CYS A 179 7.60 -2.44 -11.23
CA CYS A 179 6.83 -1.22 -11.45
C CYS A 179 5.35 -1.43 -11.10
N LEU A 180 4.74 -2.52 -11.56
CA LEU A 180 3.36 -2.87 -11.25
C LEU A 180 3.16 -3.13 -9.74
N ALA A 181 4.08 -3.84 -9.09
CA ALA A 181 4.00 -4.11 -7.66
C ALA A 181 4.14 -2.83 -6.81
N ALA A 182 5.00 -1.89 -7.22
CA ALA A 182 5.29 -0.68 -6.45
C ALA A 182 4.32 0.46 -6.73
N LEU A 183 3.97 0.70 -8.01
CA LEU A 183 3.18 1.86 -8.45
C LEU A 183 1.76 1.50 -8.87
N ASN A 184 1.47 0.23 -9.08
CA ASN A 184 0.21 -0.25 -9.69
C ASN A 184 -0.16 0.52 -10.98
N THR A 185 0.82 0.94 -11.72
CA THR A 185 0.69 1.72 -12.96
C THR A 185 1.59 1.10 -14.02
N PRO A 186 1.12 0.85 -15.24
CA PRO A 186 1.94 0.27 -16.30
C PRO A 186 3.19 1.10 -16.60
N PRO A 187 4.35 0.48 -16.88
CA PRO A 187 5.62 1.20 -17.14
C PRO A 187 5.52 2.27 -18.22
N GLU A 188 4.65 2.08 -19.18
CA GLU A 188 4.43 2.98 -20.33
C GLU A 188 3.93 4.37 -19.91
N VAL A 189 3.23 4.44 -18.76
CA VAL A 189 2.62 5.67 -18.23
C VAL A 189 3.02 5.96 -16.78
N ALA A 190 3.76 5.07 -16.12
CA ALA A 190 4.19 5.25 -14.74
C ALA A 190 5.32 6.28 -14.63
N SER A 191 5.30 7.12 -13.58
CA SER A 191 6.34 8.13 -13.28
C SER A 191 7.68 7.48 -12.96
N ALA A 192 8.70 7.80 -13.72
CA ALA A 192 10.08 7.38 -13.49
C ALA A 192 10.68 8.04 -12.23
N LYS A 193 10.32 9.29 -11.91
CA LYS A 193 10.75 9.95 -10.66
C LYS A 193 10.29 9.17 -9.43
N VAL A 194 9.00 8.82 -9.39
CA VAL A 194 8.44 8.07 -8.26
C VAL A 194 9.01 6.66 -8.21
N PHE A 195 9.19 6.00 -9.36
CA PHE A 195 9.83 4.69 -9.42
C PHE A 195 11.26 4.72 -8.88
N LEU A 196 12.07 5.71 -9.29
CA LEU A 196 13.43 5.88 -8.78
C LEU A 196 13.48 6.18 -7.28
N ALA A 197 12.51 6.94 -6.74
CA ALA A 197 12.42 7.15 -5.29
C ALA A 197 12.17 5.84 -4.53
N VAL A 198 11.30 4.97 -5.05
CA VAL A 198 11.10 3.62 -4.49
C VAL A 198 12.37 2.80 -4.54
N LEU A 199 13.08 2.80 -5.68
CA LEU A 199 14.33 2.05 -5.84
C LEU A 199 15.44 2.59 -4.92
N ARG A 200 15.55 3.91 -4.77
CA ARG A 200 16.50 4.56 -3.85
C ARG A 200 16.36 4.03 -2.43
N ASP A 201 15.15 4.02 -1.92
CA ASP A 201 14.89 3.75 -0.50
C ASP A 201 14.73 2.25 -0.20
N SER A 202 14.49 1.44 -1.23
CA SER A 202 14.49 -0.02 -1.11
C SER A 202 15.84 -0.63 -1.50
N LEU A 203 16.26 -0.49 -2.77
CA LEU A 203 17.47 -1.12 -3.29
C LEU A 203 18.74 -0.30 -3.04
N GLY A 204 18.62 1.03 -3.07
CA GLY A 204 19.74 1.97 -2.85
C GLY A 204 20.17 2.08 -1.39
N ALA A 205 19.30 1.74 -0.45
CA ALA A 205 19.53 1.79 0.98
C ALA A 205 20.20 0.51 1.51
N GLY A 206 20.21 0.32 2.81
CA GLY A 206 20.77 -0.89 3.44
C GLY A 206 19.99 -2.16 3.12
N CYS A 207 20.62 -3.32 3.25
CA CYS A 207 20.03 -4.64 2.96
C CYS A 207 18.65 -4.84 3.64
N ALA A 208 18.53 -4.44 4.92
CA ALA A 208 17.27 -4.56 5.66
C ALA A 208 16.13 -3.70 5.07
N ALA A 209 16.42 -2.62 4.35
CA ALA A 209 15.40 -1.77 3.72
C ALA A 209 14.73 -2.46 2.51
N SER A 210 15.46 -3.36 1.84
CA SER A 210 14.94 -4.14 0.72
C SER A 210 14.23 -5.42 1.13
N ASP A 211 14.29 -5.82 2.41
CA ASP A 211 13.58 -7.00 2.89
C ASP A 211 12.08 -6.92 2.59
N MET A 212 11.52 -8.05 2.18
CA MET A 212 10.10 -8.22 1.90
C MET A 212 9.39 -8.73 3.16
N LEU A 213 8.40 -8.00 3.62
CA LEU A 213 7.68 -8.29 4.85
C LEU A 213 6.25 -8.73 4.49
N LEU A 214 5.97 -10.02 4.58
CA LEU A 214 4.68 -10.61 4.24
C LEU A 214 3.80 -10.73 5.50
N PRO A 215 2.58 -10.16 5.53
CA PRO A 215 1.67 -10.27 6.66
C PRO A 215 1.27 -11.74 6.94
N ARG A 216 1.45 -12.16 8.19
CA ARG A 216 0.96 -13.44 8.72
C ARG A 216 -0.46 -13.37 9.26
N ARG A 217 -1.00 -12.16 9.36
CA ARG A 217 -2.37 -11.85 9.81
C ARG A 217 -3.07 -11.09 8.70
N ASP A 218 -4.39 -11.00 8.77
CA ASP A 218 -5.13 -10.08 7.91
C ASP A 218 -4.79 -8.63 8.24
N LEU A 219 -4.97 -7.74 7.26
CA LEU A 219 -4.56 -6.34 7.36
C LEU A 219 -5.38 -5.53 8.38
N HIS A 220 -6.62 -5.96 8.69
CA HIS A 220 -7.42 -5.32 9.73
C HIS A 220 -6.83 -5.58 11.13
N THR A 221 -6.49 -6.83 11.44
CA THR A 221 -5.89 -7.20 12.72
C THR A 221 -4.42 -6.78 12.83
N LEU A 222 -3.74 -6.58 11.70
CA LEU A 222 -2.34 -6.16 11.69
C LEU A 222 -2.16 -4.75 12.29
N PHE A 223 -3.00 -3.77 11.92
CA PHE A 223 -2.85 -2.40 12.42
C PHE A 223 -4.18 -1.73 12.83
N PRO A 224 -5.23 -1.64 12.00
CA PRO A 224 -6.43 -0.87 12.33
C PRO A 224 -7.13 -1.27 13.64
N ALA A 225 -7.24 -2.57 13.92
CA ALA A 225 -7.86 -3.06 15.16
C ALA A 225 -7.00 -2.71 16.39
N ALA A 226 -5.68 -2.85 16.29
CA ALA A 226 -4.76 -2.45 17.36
C ALA A 226 -4.77 -0.93 17.59
N ALA A 227 -4.88 -0.13 16.52
CA ALA A 227 -5.04 1.32 16.58
C ALA A 227 -6.34 1.71 17.29
N ALA A 228 -7.46 1.04 16.99
CA ALA A 228 -8.72 1.28 17.68
C ALA A 228 -8.62 1.02 19.18
N SER A 229 -8.00 -0.09 19.57
CA SER A 229 -7.75 -0.44 20.99
C SER A 229 -6.86 0.60 21.66
N PHE A 230 -5.80 1.05 20.98
CA PHE A 230 -4.88 2.08 21.50
C PHE A 230 -5.57 3.41 21.75
N ILE A 231 -6.45 3.85 20.82
CA ILE A 231 -7.25 5.07 20.93
C ILE A 231 -8.22 4.97 22.10
N ALA A 232 -8.94 3.85 22.22
CA ALA A 232 -9.91 3.63 23.31
C ALA A 232 -9.24 3.63 24.69
N GLN A 233 -8.06 3.04 24.84
CA GLN A 233 -7.27 3.06 26.08
C GLN A 233 -6.85 4.47 26.52
N ARG A 234 -6.91 5.46 25.62
CA ARG A 234 -6.58 6.87 25.86
C ARG A 234 -7.81 7.77 25.86
N ALA A 235 -8.97 7.22 26.24
CA ALA A 235 -10.25 7.91 26.30
C ALA A 235 -10.71 8.52 24.94
N GLY A 236 -10.15 8.07 23.82
CA GLY A 236 -10.64 8.42 22.50
C GLY A 236 -11.81 7.53 22.07
N ALA A 237 -12.56 7.96 21.07
CA ALA A 237 -13.73 7.27 20.54
C ALA A 237 -13.48 6.80 19.09
N VAL A 238 -13.86 5.56 18.77
CA VAL A 238 -13.90 5.02 17.41
C VAL A 238 -15.34 4.73 17.03
N ARG A 239 -15.82 5.33 15.95
CA ARG A 239 -17.21 5.26 15.50
C ARG A 239 -17.28 4.69 14.08
N CYS A 240 -17.27 3.35 13.98
CA CYS A 240 -17.53 2.64 12.72
C CYS A 240 -19.02 2.65 12.39
N GLY A 241 -19.39 2.77 11.11
CA GLY A 241 -20.78 2.96 10.67
C GLY A 241 -21.28 4.38 10.89
N ALA A 242 -20.37 5.34 11.06
CA ALA A 242 -20.64 6.76 11.20
C ALA A 242 -20.07 7.53 9.99
N LYS A 243 -20.96 7.87 9.04
CA LYS A 243 -20.59 8.63 7.86
C LYS A 243 -20.66 10.13 8.16
N VAL A 244 -19.52 10.82 8.08
CA VAL A 244 -19.51 12.28 8.10
C VAL A 244 -20.12 12.79 6.80
N THR A 245 -21.10 13.68 6.92
CA THR A 245 -21.88 14.22 5.80
C THR A 245 -21.61 15.68 5.55
N ASN A 246 -21.10 16.41 6.56
CA ASN A 246 -20.83 17.83 6.44
C ASN A 246 -19.67 18.25 7.36
N LEU A 247 -18.90 19.23 6.91
CA LEU A 247 -17.80 19.84 7.62
C LEU A 247 -17.86 21.36 7.45
N MET A 248 -18.00 22.09 8.54
CA MET A 248 -18.15 23.53 8.51
C MET A 248 -17.27 24.23 9.53
N ARG A 249 -16.75 25.38 9.16
CA ARG A 249 -16.07 26.28 10.12
C ARG A 249 -17.09 26.87 11.07
N ASP A 250 -16.81 26.85 12.37
CA ASP A 250 -17.67 27.43 13.42
C ASP A 250 -16.79 28.23 14.41
N GLY A 251 -16.55 29.48 14.06
CA GLY A 251 -15.63 30.36 14.76
C GLY A 251 -14.19 29.84 14.69
N ALA A 252 -13.57 29.58 15.84
CA ALA A 252 -12.24 28.98 15.93
C ALA A 252 -12.25 27.44 15.79
N SER A 253 -13.44 26.80 15.87
CA SER A 253 -13.63 25.36 15.85
C SER A 253 -14.18 24.87 14.50
N TRP A 254 -14.33 23.55 14.39
CA TRP A 254 -14.95 22.86 13.27
C TRP A 254 -16.19 22.11 13.75
N ARG A 255 -17.30 22.27 13.05
CA ARG A 255 -18.50 21.45 13.24
C ARG A 255 -18.49 20.31 12.26
N VAL A 256 -18.65 19.09 12.80
CA VAL A 256 -18.70 17.84 12.05
C VAL A 256 -20.08 17.24 12.23
N ASP A 257 -20.82 17.10 11.13
CA ASP A 257 -22.13 16.44 11.12
C ASP A 257 -21.95 15.01 10.59
N ALA A 258 -22.46 14.02 11.32
CA ALA A 258 -22.35 12.63 10.97
C ALA A 258 -23.69 11.90 11.08
N THR A 259 -23.87 10.85 10.27
CA THR A 259 -25.05 9.99 10.28
C THR A 259 -24.66 8.53 10.40
N GLY A 260 -25.49 7.72 11.05
CA GLY A 260 -25.29 6.28 11.17
C GLY A 260 -25.61 5.73 12.55
N HIS A 261 -25.62 4.41 12.67
CA HIS A 261 -25.98 3.72 13.92
C HIS A 261 -25.03 4.06 15.07
N ALA A 262 -23.74 4.20 14.80
CA ALA A 262 -22.72 4.49 15.81
C ALA A 262 -22.84 5.87 16.46
N VAL A 263 -23.68 6.75 15.89
CA VAL A 263 -23.94 8.11 16.40
C VAL A 263 -25.42 8.31 16.77
N GLY A 264 -26.20 7.22 16.83
CA GLY A 264 -27.61 7.29 17.22
C GLY A 264 -28.53 7.95 16.18
N GLY A 265 -28.18 7.84 14.89
CA GLY A 265 -28.90 8.48 13.79
C GLY A 265 -28.13 9.66 13.21
N ALA A 266 -28.57 10.89 13.42
CA ALA A 266 -27.86 12.12 13.05
C ALA A 266 -27.21 12.75 14.28
N SER A 267 -26.00 13.19 14.18
CA SER A 267 -25.27 13.88 15.25
C SER A 267 -24.43 15.04 14.69
N SER A 268 -24.23 16.05 15.53
CA SER A 268 -23.39 17.21 15.26
C SER A 268 -22.50 17.45 16.46
N ALA A 269 -21.19 17.61 16.24
CA ALA A 269 -20.22 17.85 17.29
C ALA A 269 -19.17 18.88 16.85
N ARG A 270 -18.59 19.59 17.83
CA ARG A 270 -17.53 20.58 17.61
C ARG A 270 -16.17 20.01 17.97
N PHE A 271 -15.16 20.38 17.21
CA PHE A 271 -13.77 19.97 17.38
C PHE A 271 -12.83 21.15 17.17
N ASP A 272 -11.72 21.17 17.88
CA ASP A 272 -10.67 22.18 17.73
C ASP A 272 -9.94 22.01 16.39
N ALA A 273 -9.84 20.77 15.93
CA ALA A 273 -9.18 20.45 14.66
C ALA A 273 -9.77 19.19 14.01
N VAL A 274 -9.53 19.07 12.70
CA VAL A 274 -10.00 17.98 11.85
C VAL A 274 -8.85 17.44 11.00
N VAL A 275 -8.66 16.13 11.04
CA VAL A 275 -7.87 15.39 10.04
C VAL A 275 -8.83 14.72 9.06
N LEU A 276 -8.83 15.16 7.81
CA LEU A 276 -9.64 14.57 6.75
C LEU A 276 -8.82 13.49 6.03
N ALA A 277 -9.07 12.22 6.39
CA ALA A 277 -8.32 11.04 5.96
C ALA A 277 -9.17 10.10 5.07
N VAL A 278 -10.06 10.68 4.28
CA VAL A 278 -10.91 9.93 3.34
C VAL A 278 -10.33 9.94 1.93
N ALA A 279 -10.82 9.04 1.06
CA ALA A 279 -10.42 9.02 -0.35
C ALA A 279 -10.80 10.33 -1.06
N PRO A 280 -10.02 10.77 -2.10
CA PRO A 280 -10.22 12.02 -2.80
C PRO A 280 -11.65 12.35 -3.21
N PRO A 281 -12.47 11.42 -3.76
CA PRO A 281 -13.86 11.75 -4.10
C PRO A 281 -14.73 12.16 -2.90
N ALA A 282 -14.53 11.51 -1.74
CA ALA A 282 -15.24 11.86 -0.52
C ALA A 282 -14.69 13.17 0.09
N ALA A 283 -13.38 13.40 -0.02
CA ALA A 283 -12.77 14.66 0.38
C ALA A 283 -13.33 15.83 -0.44
N CYS A 284 -13.44 15.71 -1.77
CA CYS A 284 -14.06 16.73 -2.62
C CYS A 284 -15.46 17.12 -2.12
N THR A 285 -16.28 16.12 -1.77
CA THR A 285 -17.64 16.39 -1.27
C THR A 285 -17.63 17.16 0.05
N LEU A 286 -16.76 16.78 1.00
CA LEU A 286 -16.70 17.42 2.32
C LEU A 286 -16.01 18.80 2.30
N LEU A 287 -15.16 19.05 1.32
CA LEU A 287 -14.41 20.30 1.17
C LEU A 287 -15.14 21.33 0.28
N THR A 288 -16.23 20.94 -0.37
CA THR A 288 -17.01 21.86 -1.23
C THR A 288 -17.47 23.08 -0.43
N GLY A 289 -17.25 24.27 -0.98
CA GLY A 289 -17.62 25.55 -0.36
C GLY A 289 -16.60 26.11 0.63
N LEU A 290 -15.51 25.37 0.95
CA LEU A 290 -14.41 25.91 1.74
C LEU A 290 -13.40 26.67 0.83
N PRO A 291 -12.78 27.77 1.30
CA PRO A 291 -11.83 28.56 0.51
C PRO A 291 -10.45 27.87 0.42
N LEU A 292 -10.33 26.81 -0.37
CA LEU A 292 -9.16 25.94 -0.47
C LEU A 292 -8.41 26.09 -1.81
N GLY A 293 -8.63 27.16 -2.55
CA GLY A 293 -7.98 27.39 -3.84
C GLY A 293 -8.21 26.22 -4.81
N ASP A 294 -7.14 25.67 -5.36
CA ASP A 294 -7.19 24.57 -6.33
C ASP A 294 -7.18 23.14 -5.70
N THR A 295 -7.16 23.04 -4.37
CA THR A 295 -7.09 21.76 -3.67
C THR A 295 -8.17 20.78 -4.08
N VAL A 296 -9.43 21.24 -4.19
CA VAL A 296 -10.55 20.38 -4.60
C VAL A 296 -10.40 19.94 -6.05
N ALA A 297 -9.94 20.81 -6.94
CA ALA A 297 -9.69 20.49 -8.34
C ALA A 297 -8.56 19.44 -8.49
N ARG A 298 -7.46 19.58 -7.74
CA ARG A 298 -6.39 18.58 -7.71
C ARG A 298 -6.88 17.24 -7.18
N LEU A 299 -7.70 17.22 -6.11
CA LEU A 299 -8.27 15.97 -5.60
C LEU A 299 -9.21 15.31 -6.62
N ALA A 300 -9.97 16.09 -7.38
CA ALA A 300 -10.87 15.57 -8.41
C ALA A 300 -10.14 15.04 -9.65
N ALA A 301 -8.91 15.48 -9.89
CA ALA A 301 -8.10 15.09 -11.05
C ALA A 301 -7.45 13.70 -10.93
N PHE A 302 -7.49 13.05 -9.76
CA PHE A 302 -6.91 11.71 -9.61
C PHE A 302 -7.60 10.67 -10.47
N ALA A 303 -6.87 10.06 -11.39
CA ALA A 303 -7.26 8.80 -12.03
C ALA A 303 -6.85 7.61 -11.14
N TYR A 304 -7.51 6.47 -11.31
CA TYR A 304 -7.30 5.30 -10.44
C TYR A 304 -7.02 4.05 -11.25
N GLU A 305 -6.19 3.18 -10.68
CA GLU A 305 -5.91 1.85 -11.17
C GLU A 305 -6.49 0.78 -10.23
N PRO A 306 -7.20 -0.21 -10.77
CA PRO A 306 -7.72 -1.30 -9.97
C PRO A 306 -6.63 -2.34 -9.66
N ILE A 307 -6.85 -3.07 -8.55
CA ILE A 307 -6.13 -4.31 -8.24
C ILE A 307 -7.17 -5.41 -8.03
N THR A 308 -6.93 -6.55 -8.64
CA THR A 308 -7.74 -7.75 -8.45
C THR A 308 -6.93 -8.82 -7.72
N THR A 309 -7.49 -9.39 -6.68
CA THR A 309 -6.95 -10.57 -5.99
C THR A 309 -7.87 -11.75 -6.24
N CYS A 310 -7.31 -12.82 -6.81
CA CYS A 310 -8.01 -14.07 -7.00
C CYS A 310 -7.55 -15.09 -5.94
N TYR A 311 -8.44 -15.46 -5.05
CA TYR A 311 -8.23 -16.52 -4.07
C TYR A 311 -8.66 -17.85 -4.66
N LEU A 312 -7.78 -18.85 -4.60
CA LEU A 312 -7.98 -20.21 -5.09
C LEU A 312 -7.71 -21.18 -3.95
N GLN A 313 -8.73 -21.91 -3.52
CA GLN A 313 -8.59 -22.91 -2.46
C GLN A 313 -8.40 -24.29 -3.07
N TYR A 314 -7.37 -24.94 -2.66
CA TYR A 314 -7.04 -26.33 -2.97
C TYR A 314 -7.16 -27.22 -1.72
N ALA A 315 -6.91 -28.51 -1.85
CA ALA A 315 -6.78 -29.41 -0.70
C ALA A 315 -5.69 -28.88 0.26
N PRO A 316 -5.84 -29.03 1.59
CA PRO A 316 -4.90 -28.50 2.58
C PRO A 316 -3.46 -29.02 2.41
N THR A 317 -3.27 -30.13 1.73
CA THR A 317 -1.95 -30.72 1.40
C THR A 317 -1.25 -30.02 0.25
N VAL A 318 -1.98 -29.25 -0.56
CA VAL A 318 -1.37 -28.53 -1.69
C VAL A 318 -0.61 -27.33 -1.14
N ARG A 319 0.70 -27.30 -1.45
CA ARG A 319 1.62 -26.21 -1.10
C ARG A 319 2.45 -25.86 -2.32
N LEU A 320 2.73 -24.57 -2.48
CA LEU A 320 3.78 -24.10 -3.37
C LEU A 320 5.13 -24.27 -2.67
N GLY A 321 6.23 -24.35 -3.42
CA GLY A 321 7.58 -24.53 -2.83
C GLY A 321 8.01 -23.37 -1.92
N LEU A 322 7.53 -22.15 -2.20
CA LEU A 322 7.80 -20.92 -1.44
C LEU A 322 6.50 -20.21 -1.08
N PRO A 323 6.51 -19.36 -0.05
CA PRO A 323 5.34 -18.58 0.33
C PRO A 323 4.95 -17.51 -0.70
N PHE A 324 5.85 -17.19 -1.63
CA PHE A 324 5.67 -16.16 -2.64
C PHE A 324 6.45 -16.47 -3.91
N TYR A 325 5.81 -16.26 -5.06
CA TYR A 325 6.42 -16.31 -6.40
C TYR A 325 5.96 -15.15 -7.26
N ALA A 326 6.86 -14.67 -8.12
CA ALA A 326 6.50 -13.88 -9.29
C ALA A 326 5.98 -14.82 -10.38
N LEU A 327 5.04 -14.33 -11.18
CA LEU A 327 4.47 -15.03 -12.32
C LEU A 327 4.71 -14.22 -13.60
N GLN A 328 4.84 -14.89 -14.73
CA GLN A 328 4.84 -14.21 -16.01
C GLN A 328 3.39 -13.94 -16.41
N ASP A 329 3.03 -12.65 -16.56
CA ASP A 329 1.77 -12.24 -17.14
C ASP A 329 1.88 -12.21 -18.67
N ASP A 330 0.86 -12.72 -19.32
CA ASP A 330 0.67 -12.68 -20.77
C ASP A 330 -0.85 -12.71 -21.06
N PRO A 331 -1.51 -11.54 -21.12
CA PRO A 331 -2.95 -11.47 -21.36
C PRO A 331 -3.40 -12.16 -22.66
N ALA A 332 -2.55 -12.20 -23.70
CA ALA A 332 -2.87 -12.88 -24.97
C ALA A 332 -3.01 -14.40 -24.78
N ARG A 333 -2.36 -14.98 -23.78
CA ARG A 333 -2.45 -16.39 -23.39
C ARG A 333 -3.41 -16.62 -22.22
N GLY A 334 -4.12 -15.61 -21.75
CA GLY A 334 -4.96 -15.68 -20.55
C GLY A 334 -4.17 -15.73 -19.22
N HIS A 335 -2.90 -15.39 -19.22
CA HIS A 335 -2.06 -15.31 -18.02
C HIS A 335 -2.15 -13.91 -17.41
N TRP A 336 -2.99 -13.76 -16.40
CA TRP A 336 -3.29 -12.45 -15.77
C TRP A 336 -2.48 -12.17 -14.52
N GLY A 337 -2.16 -13.22 -13.73
CA GLY A 337 -1.48 -13.09 -12.45
C GLY A 337 -0.03 -12.66 -12.59
N GLN A 338 0.41 -11.69 -11.77
CA GLN A 338 1.82 -11.28 -11.67
C GLN A 338 2.52 -11.86 -10.43
N PHE A 339 1.77 -12.13 -9.38
CA PHE A 339 2.30 -12.68 -8.13
C PHE A 339 1.34 -13.69 -7.53
N VAL A 340 1.89 -14.73 -6.91
CA VAL A 340 1.11 -15.71 -6.13
C VAL A 340 1.67 -15.86 -4.73
N PHE A 341 0.79 -15.91 -3.75
CA PHE A 341 1.07 -16.13 -2.34
C PHE A 341 0.45 -17.46 -1.90
N ASP A 342 1.25 -18.35 -1.32
CA ASP A 342 0.76 -19.51 -0.58
C ASP A 342 0.42 -19.06 0.84
N ARG A 343 -0.86 -18.78 1.07
CA ARG A 343 -1.36 -18.26 2.36
C ARG A 343 -1.16 -19.27 3.50
N GLY A 344 -1.18 -20.56 3.18
CA GLY A 344 -0.94 -21.62 4.16
C GLY A 344 0.47 -21.64 4.76
N GLN A 345 1.45 -21.04 4.06
CA GLN A 345 2.81 -20.86 4.58
C GLN A 345 2.96 -19.58 5.43
N LEU A 346 1.99 -18.68 5.38
CA LEU A 346 1.95 -17.47 6.20
C LEU A 346 1.12 -17.69 7.47
N ASP A 347 -0.01 -18.37 7.33
CA ASP A 347 -0.92 -18.75 8.41
C ASP A 347 -1.50 -20.15 8.14
N GLY A 348 -1.26 -21.10 9.03
CA GLY A 348 -1.74 -22.48 8.91
C GLY A 348 -3.25 -22.63 8.80
N ALA A 349 -4.04 -21.65 9.26
CA ALA A 349 -5.50 -21.62 9.09
C ALA A 349 -5.92 -21.51 7.61
N HIS A 350 -5.00 -21.08 6.75
CA HIS A 350 -5.21 -20.92 5.31
C HIS A 350 -4.53 -22.03 4.47
N ALA A 351 -4.32 -23.23 5.04
CA ALA A 351 -3.71 -24.34 4.31
C ALA A 351 -4.41 -24.61 2.98
N GLY A 352 -3.64 -24.72 1.89
CA GLY A 352 -4.13 -24.90 0.52
C GLY A 352 -4.74 -23.67 -0.14
N LEU A 353 -4.67 -22.49 0.49
CA LEU A 353 -5.20 -21.25 -0.08
C LEU A 353 -4.06 -20.49 -0.80
N CYS A 354 -4.24 -20.26 -2.10
CA CYS A 354 -3.40 -19.37 -2.89
C CYS A 354 -4.10 -18.06 -3.15
N ALA A 355 -3.38 -16.95 -3.06
CA ALA A 355 -3.84 -15.61 -3.45
C ALA A 355 -3.01 -15.12 -4.64
N VAL A 356 -3.66 -14.88 -5.78
CA VAL A 356 -3.01 -14.37 -6.99
C VAL A 356 -3.39 -12.93 -7.20
N VAL A 357 -2.38 -12.07 -7.38
CA VAL A 357 -2.55 -10.63 -7.56
C VAL A 357 -2.43 -10.26 -9.03
N VAL A 358 -3.38 -9.45 -9.49
CA VAL A 358 -3.40 -8.79 -10.79
C VAL A 358 -3.41 -7.29 -10.56
N SER A 359 -2.29 -6.63 -10.78
CA SER A 359 -2.13 -5.18 -10.71
C SER A 359 -2.55 -4.53 -12.01
N ALA A 360 -2.91 -3.22 -11.96
CA ALA A 360 -3.43 -2.47 -13.11
C ALA A 360 -4.49 -3.29 -13.88
N SER A 361 -5.44 -3.86 -13.13
CA SER A 361 -6.28 -4.98 -13.57
C SER A 361 -7.48 -4.55 -14.44
N ASN A 362 -7.44 -3.41 -15.13
CA ASN A 362 -8.57 -2.91 -15.94
C ASN A 362 -9.08 -3.98 -16.92
N ALA A 363 -8.20 -4.62 -17.69
CA ALA A 363 -8.57 -5.64 -18.65
C ALA A 363 -9.08 -6.93 -17.97
N ALA A 364 -8.42 -7.39 -16.91
CA ALA A 364 -8.81 -8.57 -16.16
C ALA A 364 -10.16 -8.37 -15.43
N ALA A 365 -10.40 -7.18 -14.89
CA ALA A 365 -11.64 -6.84 -14.19
C ALA A 365 -12.87 -6.71 -15.12
N ALA A 366 -12.67 -6.66 -16.42
CA ALA A 366 -13.73 -6.69 -17.42
C ALA A 366 -14.23 -8.13 -17.72
N LEU A 367 -13.46 -9.14 -17.30
CA LEU A 367 -13.86 -10.54 -17.44
C LEU A 367 -14.89 -10.93 -16.36
N ASP A 368 -15.69 -11.96 -16.67
CA ASP A 368 -16.47 -12.63 -15.64
C ASP A 368 -15.55 -13.23 -14.56
N GLN A 369 -15.98 -13.15 -13.29
CA GLN A 369 -15.15 -13.57 -12.15
C GLN A 369 -14.79 -15.07 -12.20
N ALA A 370 -15.71 -15.91 -12.67
CA ALA A 370 -15.46 -17.34 -12.80
C ALA A 370 -14.47 -17.61 -13.93
N ALA A 371 -14.61 -16.94 -15.07
CA ALA A 371 -13.69 -17.03 -16.20
C ALA A 371 -12.27 -16.57 -15.82
N LEU A 372 -12.17 -15.47 -15.09
CA LEU A 372 -10.87 -14.98 -14.59
C LEU A 372 -10.23 -15.98 -13.62
N ALA A 373 -11.00 -16.54 -12.67
CA ALA A 373 -10.49 -17.53 -11.73
C ALA A 373 -10.02 -18.81 -12.44
N GLN A 374 -10.76 -19.26 -13.45
CA GLN A 374 -10.38 -20.39 -14.28
C GLN A 374 -9.08 -20.13 -15.06
N ALA A 375 -8.95 -18.97 -15.69
CA ALA A 375 -7.75 -18.57 -16.42
C ALA A 375 -6.51 -18.51 -15.50
N ILE A 376 -6.66 -17.94 -14.29
CA ILE A 376 -5.59 -17.89 -13.29
C ILE A 376 -5.23 -19.29 -12.78
N GLY A 377 -6.20 -20.18 -12.55
CA GLY A 377 -5.93 -21.57 -12.21
C GLY A 377 -5.13 -22.30 -13.30
N ALA A 378 -5.52 -22.11 -14.56
CA ALA A 378 -4.80 -22.66 -15.72
C ALA A 378 -3.37 -22.07 -15.83
N GLN A 379 -3.18 -20.76 -15.58
CA GLN A 379 -1.87 -20.13 -15.52
C GLN A 379 -0.98 -20.77 -14.45
N LEU A 380 -1.50 -20.98 -13.23
CA LEU A 380 -0.73 -21.64 -12.17
C LEU A 380 -0.36 -23.07 -12.56
N ALA A 381 -1.31 -23.83 -13.09
CA ALA A 381 -1.05 -25.22 -13.53
C ALA A 381 0.07 -25.29 -14.58
N ALA A 382 0.04 -24.38 -15.55
CA ALA A 382 1.05 -24.30 -16.60
C ALA A 382 2.43 -23.88 -16.06
N LEU A 383 2.49 -22.82 -15.26
CA LEU A 383 3.76 -22.27 -14.77
C LEU A 383 4.44 -23.16 -13.72
N PHE A 384 3.67 -23.88 -12.91
CA PHE A 384 4.23 -24.81 -11.91
C PHE A 384 4.36 -26.25 -12.42
N CYS A 385 3.92 -26.54 -13.66
CA CYS A 385 3.83 -27.90 -14.21
C CYS A 385 3.03 -28.84 -13.28
N ARG A 386 1.93 -28.34 -12.71
CA ARG A 386 1.08 -29.02 -11.74
C ARG A 386 -0.41 -28.95 -12.16
N PRO A 387 -0.92 -29.96 -12.88
CA PRO A 387 -2.27 -29.95 -13.42
C PRO A 387 -3.38 -29.75 -12.37
N GLU A 388 -3.17 -30.20 -11.13
CA GLU A 388 -4.12 -30.05 -10.02
C GLU A 388 -4.40 -28.57 -9.64
N LEU A 389 -3.52 -27.64 -10.01
CA LEU A 389 -3.71 -26.21 -9.77
C LEU A 389 -4.73 -25.57 -10.73
N ALA A 390 -5.14 -26.27 -11.82
CA ALA A 390 -6.17 -25.79 -12.71
C ALA A 390 -7.60 -25.85 -12.11
N THR A 391 -7.81 -26.71 -11.11
CA THR A 391 -9.13 -27.01 -10.57
C THR A 391 -9.23 -26.79 -9.07
N PRO A 392 -9.33 -25.54 -8.61
CA PRO A 392 -9.51 -25.24 -7.18
C PRO A 392 -10.88 -25.76 -6.69
N VAL A 393 -10.96 -26.12 -5.40
CA VAL A 393 -12.22 -26.53 -4.73
C VAL A 393 -13.22 -25.38 -4.73
N TRP A 394 -12.73 -24.16 -4.52
CA TRP A 394 -13.51 -22.94 -4.69
C TRP A 394 -12.57 -21.77 -5.04
N SER A 395 -13.15 -20.74 -5.59
CA SER A 395 -12.46 -19.49 -5.89
C SER A 395 -13.25 -18.27 -5.42
N GLN A 396 -12.56 -17.18 -5.18
CA GLN A 396 -13.15 -15.87 -4.89
C GLN A 396 -12.31 -14.79 -5.54
N VAL A 397 -12.94 -13.96 -6.35
CA VAL A 397 -12.32 -12.78 -6.94
C VAL A 397 -12.76 -11.53 -6.18
N ILE A 398 -11.81 -10.71 -5.76
CA ILE A 398 -12.05 -9.43 -5.11
C ILE A 398 -11.32 -8.36 -5.91
N THR A 399 -12.06 -7.36 -6.40
CA THR A 399 -11.50 -6.23 -7.16
C THR A 399 -11.72 -4.94 -6.39
N GLU A 400 -10.65 -4.27 -6.00
CA GLU A 400 -10.69 -2.90 -5.52
C GLU A 400 -10.52 -1.96 -6.72
N LYS A 401 -11.61 -1.33 -7.14
CA LYS A 401 -11.63 -0.50 -8.37
C LYS A 401 -10.78 0.78 -8.26
N ARG A 402 -10.58 1.28 -7.05
CA ARG A 402 -9.77 2.47 -6.76
C ARG A 402 -8.64 2.11 -5.80
N ALA A 403 -7.89 1.06 -6.16
CA ALA A 403 -6.86 0.52 -5.28
C ALA A 403 -5.74 1.55 -5.03
N THR A 404 -5.27 2.17 -6.11
CA THR A 404 -4.27 3.25 -6.06
C THR A 404 -4.69 4.37 -7.01
N PHE A 405 -4.15 5.57 -6.84
CA PHE A 405 -4.14 6.52 -7.93
C PHE A 405 -3.12 6.08 -8.99
N ALA A 406 -3.37 6.43 -10.26
CA ALA A 406 -2.42 6.24 -11.35
C ALA A 406 -1.22 7.17 -11.15
N CYS A 407 -0.05 6.60 -10.95
CA CYS A 407 1.17 7.33 -10.63
C CYS A 407 1.88 7.78 -11.92
N THR A 408 1.34 8.81 -12.58
CA THR A 408 1.83 9.31 -13.89
C THR A 408 2.81 10.47 -13.73
N PRO A 409 3.67 10.73 -14.73
CA PRO A 409 4.52 11.91 -14.74
C PRO A 409 3.73 13.21 -14.60
N GLY A 410 4.25 14.15 -13.80
CA GLY A 410 3.62 15.45 -13.61
C GLY A 410 2.38 15.48 -12.71
N LEU A 411 2.00 14.37 -12.07
CA LEU A 411 0.86 14.32 -11.15
C LEU A 411 1.07 15.29 -9.99
N GLN A 412 0.17 16.27 -9.85
CA GLN A 412 0.17 17.24 -8.76
C GLN A 412 -0.64 16.71 -7.59
N ARG A 413 -0.01 16.48 -6.44
CA ARG A 413 -0.67 16.06 -5.22
C ARG A 413 -1.00 17.25 -4.33
N VAL A 414 -1.91 17.04 -3.38
CA VAL A 414 -2.34 18.06 -2.42
C VAL A 414 -1.45 18.07 -1.19
N SER A 415 -1.19 19.25 -0.63
CA SER A 415 -0.48 19.36 0.65
C SER A 415 -1.29 18.77 1.81
N VAL A 416 -0.61 18.26 2.84
CA VAL A 416 -1.22 17.91 4.13
C VAL A 416 -1.86 19.15 4.76
N ALA A 417 -1.20 20.29 4.72
CA ALA A 417 -1.73 21.56 5.21
C ALA A 417 -2.69 22.17 4.18
N THR A 418 -3.91 22.49 4.62
CA THR A 418 -4.94 23.11 3.76
C THR A 418 -4.88 24.63 3.68
N GLY A 419 -4.08 25.26 4.55
CA GLY A 419 -4.12 26.70 4.77
C GLY A 419 -5.26 27.17 5.68
N LEU A 420 -6.25 26.33 5.97
CA LEU A 420 -7.29 26.63 6.93
C LEU A 420 -6.87 26.18 8.34
N PRO A 421 -6.89 27.06 9.34
CA PRO A 421 -6.49 26.70 10.70
C PRO A 421 -7.31 25.53 11.24
N GLY A 422 -6.62 24.49 11.75
CA GLY A 422 -7.24 23.32 12.33
C GLY A 422 -7.80 22.30 11.33
N LEU A 423 -7.63 22.49 10.00
CA LEU A 423 -8.00 21.48 9.00
C LEU A 423 -6.78 20.99 8.25
N VAL A 424 -6.54 19.68 8.27
CA VAL A 424 -5.45 19.02 7.53
C VAL A 424 -5.95 17.80 6.77
N LEU A 425 -5.23 17.42 5.71
CA LEU A 425 -5.51 16.24 4.90
C LEU A 425 -4.56 15.12 5.28
N ALA A 426 -5.02 13.88 5.15
CA ALA A 426 -4.17 12.69 5.25
C ALA A 426 -4.60 11.64 4.24
N GLY A 427 -3.66 10.89 3.72
CA GLY A 427 -3.88 9.82 2.74
C GLY A 427 -2.67 9.66 1.84
N ASP A 428 -2.60 8.53 1.15
CA ASP A 428 -1.57 8.25 0.16
C ASP A 428 -1.55 9.24 -1.03
N HIS A 429 -2.63 9.99 -1.20
CA HIS A 429 -2.82 11.02 -2.22
C HIS A 429 -2.24 12.39 -1.84
N THR A 430 -1.78 12.58 -0.61
CA THR A 430 -1.09 13.81 -0.21
C THR A 430 0.33 13.86 -0.75
N ASP A 431 0.93 15.05 -0.76
CA ASP A 431 2.25 15.30 -1.34
C ASP A 431 3.33 14.40 -0.74
N SER A 432 4.05 13.71 -1.61
CA SER A 432 5.06 12.71 -1.25
C SER A 432 5.86 12.30 -2.49
N ASP A 433 7.12 11.91 -2.31
CA ASP A 433 7.95 11.28 -3.35
C ASP A 433 7.52 9.84 -3.70
N TYR A 434 6.63 9.23 -2.89
CA TYR A 434 6.29 7.81 -2.97
C TYR A 434 4.92 7.56 -3.60
N PRO A 435 4.69 6.37 -4.18
CA PRO A 435 3.40 5.99 -4.75
C PRO A 435 2.35 5.72 -3.65
N ALA A 436 1.16 5.31 -4.07
CA ALA A 436 0.07 4.91 -3.18
C ALA A 436 0.41 3.62 -2.42
N THR A 437 1.04 3.73 -1.26
CA THR A 437 1.43 2.61 -0.40
C THR A 437 0.91 2.78 1.02
N LEU A 438 0.93 1.69 1.81
CA LEU A 438 0.60 1.74 3.25
C LEU A 438 1.55 2.68 3.99
N GLU A 439 2.83 2.69 3.64
CA GLU A 439 3.83 3.58 4.24
C GLU A 439 3.51 5.05 3.95
N THR A 440 3.16 5.38 2.70
CA THR A 440 2.77 6.75 2.32
C THR A 440 1.53 7.19 3.09
N ALA A 441 0.54 6.31 3.21
CA ALA A 441 -0.66 6.58 4.00
C ALA A 441 -0.33 6.84 5.48
N VAL A 442 0.49 5.99 6.08
CA VAL A 442 0.93 6.13 7.48
C VAL A 442 1.72 7.41 7.69
N ARG A 443 2.71 7.70 6.83
CA ARG A 443 3.51 8.94 6.89
C ARG A 443 2.64 10.18 6.78
N SER A 444 1.67 10.18 5.88
CA SER A 444 0.74 11.31 5.75
C SER A 444 -0.10 11.51 7.01
N GLY A 445 -0.57 10.42 7.63
CA GLY A 445 -1.28 10.47 8.91
C GLY A 445 -0.43 11.05 10.04
N ALA A 446 0.83 10.62 10.15
CA ALA A 446 1.78 11.16 11.13
C ALA A 446 2.08 12.65 10.86
N ALA A 447 2.25 13.06 9.60
CA ALA A 447 2.45 14.45 9.21
C ALA A 447 1.22 15.32 9.54
N ALA A 448 0.01 14.79 9.30
CA ALA A 448 -1.23 15.48 9.66
C ALA A 448 -1.36 15.67 11.18
N ALA A 449 -1.04 14.64 11.97
CA ALA A 449 -1.00 14.76 13.42
C ALA A 449 0.00 15.81 13.87
N GLN A 450 1.21 15.79 13.32
CA GLN A 450 2.25 16.79 13.64
C GLN A 450 1.79 18.22 13.31
N ALA A 451 1.13 18.42 12.18
CA ALA A 451 0.60 19.74 11.79
C ALA A 451 -0.47 20.27 12.76
N ILE A 452 -1.27 19.39 13.37
CA ILE A 452 -2.23 19.77 14.42
C ILE A 452 -1.55 20.08 15.76
N LEU A 453 -0.49 19.34 16.09
CA LEU A 453 0.23 19.47 17.37
C LEU A 453 1.15 20.68 17.40
N THR A 454 1.71 21.08 16.26
CA THR A 454 2.56 22.25 16.15
C THR A 454 1.69 23.53 16.24
N PRO A 455 1.97 24.45 17.16
CA PRO A 455 1.27 25.73 17.19
C PRO A 455 1.45 26.44 15.84
N ALA A 456 0.38 27.07 15.32
CA ALA A 456 0.55 27.98 14.21
C ALA A 456 1.55 29.07 14.65
N SER A 457 2.64 29.22 13.90
CA SER A 457 3.54 30.37 14.11
C SER A 457 2.70 31.65 13.98
N ALA A 458 2.64 32.40 15.05
CA ALA A 458 1.93 33.67 15.11
C ALA A 458 2.51 34.70 14.13
#